data_6710ce02bc7963fe57e2b5654d5946b7
#
_entry.id   6710ce02bc7963fe57e2b5654d5946b7
#
_cell.length_a   1.000
_cell.length_b   1.000
_cell.length_c   1.000
_cell.angle_alpha   90.00
_cell.angle_beta   90.00
_cell.angle_gamma   90.00
#
_symmetry.space_group_name_H-M   'P 1'
#
loop_
_entity.id
_entity.type
_entity.pdbx_description
1 polymer ?
#
loop_
_entity_poly.entity_id
_entity_poly.type
_entity_poly.pdbx_seq_one_letter_code
_entity_poly.pdbx_strand_id
1 'polypeptide(L)'
;MVSEIAVALISGGSALGGAIVGSSGAIAGSLVAQRAEKRRRRQESRTALIAQWRNDIRQLRNAEINHLARNEENKKQGQPEEPDPPEVDPWQHYEPLRRLRHELPHQAVGRVDELRRSRVQDRRGQIPDLLEQEVLHIETKKWKLPESPV
;
A
#
# COMPACT_ATOMS: atom_id res chain seq x y z
N MET A 1 38.42 -37.58 51.73
CA MET A 1 37.33 -36.61 51.94
C MET A 1 37.44 -35.34 51.08
N VAL A 2 38.50 -35.08 50.31
CA VAL A 2 38.65 -33.84 49.48
C VAL A 2 38.14 -34.02 48.03
N SER A 3 37.98 -35.28 47.58
CA SER A 3 37.57 -35.55 46.16
C SER A 3 36.09 -35.43 45.92
N GLU A 4 35.24 -35.63 46.93
CA GLU A 4 33.75 -35.54 46.67
C GLU A 4 33.24 -34.13 46.54
N ILE A 5 33.86 -33.14 47.19
CA ILE A 5 33.51 -31.75 47.12
C ILE A 5 33.89 -31.16 45.73
N ALA A 6 35.00 -31.59 45.17
CA ALA A 6 35.43 -31.13 43.84
C ALA A 6 34.53 -31.63 42.71
N VAL A 7 34.00 -32.85 42.80
CA VAL A 7 33.07 -33.40 41.82
C VAL A 7 31.71 -32.70 41.86
N ALA A 8 31.23 -32.35 43.07
CA ALA A 8 29.97 -31.63 43.23
C ALA A 8 30.03 -30.19 42.68
N LEU A 9 31.17 -29.52 42.79
CA LEU A 9 31.37 -28.16 42.25
C LEU A 9 31.45 -28.13 40.72
N ILE A 10 32.05 -29.16 40.10
CA ILE A 10 32.16 -29.25 38.64
C ILE A 10 30.79 -29.59 37.99
N SER A 11 30.03 -30.49 38.63
CA SER A 11 28.69 -30.84 38.13
C SER A 11 27.66 -29.73 38.32
N GLY A 12 27.75 -28.96 39.42
CA GLY A 12 26.86 -27.78 39.63
C GLY A 12 27.15 -26.62 38.71
N GLY A 13 28.40 -26.35 38.37
CA GLY A 13 28.82 -25.27 37.49
C GLY A 13 28.38 -25.47 36.04
N SER A 14 28.39 -26.70 35.55
CA SER A 14 27.97 -27.00 34.17
C SER A 14 26.45 -26.91 33.98
N ALA A 15 25.63 -27.21 34.98
CA ALA A 15 24.19 -27.09 34.93
C ALA A 15 23.71 -25.62 34.90
N LEU A 16 24.37 -24.72 35.64
CA LEU A 16 24.04 -23.29 35.62
C LEU A 16 24.52 -22.60 34.36
N GLY A 17 25.68 -22.98 33.80
CA GLY A 17 26.17 -22.45 32.51
C GLY A 17 25.25 -22.81 31.32
N GLY A 18 24.74 -24.04 31.30
CA GLY A 18 23.80 -24.50 30.27
C GLY A 18 22.44 -23.78 30.29
N ALA A 19 21.92 -23.46 31.49
CA ALA A 19 20.65 -22.76 31.64
C ALA A 19 20.70 -21.31 31.18
N ILE A 20 21.83 -20.61 31.37
CA ILE A 20 22.00 -19.22 30.95
C ILE A 20 22.14 -19.12 29.42
N VAL A 21 22.88 -20.03 28.79
CA VAL A 21 23.04 -20.05 27.34
C VAL A 21 21.75 -20.48 26.63
N GLY A 22 21.00 -21.41 27.19
CA GLY A 22 19.72 -21.87 26.67
C GLY A 22 18.61 -20.78 26.72
N SER A 23 18.55 -20.04 27.82
CA SER A 23 17.52 -18.99 28.00
C SER A 23 17.78 -17.76 27.14
N SER A 24 19.03 -17.33 26.95
CA SER A 24 19.39 -16.21 26.09
C SER A 24 19.13 -16.50 24.60
N GLY A 25 19.36 -17.73 24.14
CA GLY A 25 19.04 -18.18 22.79
C GLY A 25 17.55 -18.18 22.50
N ALA A 26 16.71 -18.61 23.43
CA ALA A 26 15.26 -18.63 23.30
C ALA A 26 14.67 -17.21 23.22
N ILE A 27 15.17 -16.25 24.01
CA ILE A 27 14.73 -14.87 23.99
C ILE A 27 15.15 -14.17 22.68
N ALA A 28 16.39 -14.37 22.23
CA ALA A 28 16.87 -13.82 20.98
C ALA A 28 16.08 -14.36 19.77
N GLY A 29 15.77 -15.66 19.74
CA GLY A 29 14.96 -16.29 18.70
C GLY A 29 13.53 -15.73 18.64
N SER A 30 12.89 -15.52 19.80
CA SER A 30 11.55 -14.95 19.86
C SER A 30 11.48 -13.50 19.36
N LEU A 31 12.48 -12.67 19.67
CA LEU A 31 12.57 -11.29 19.20
C LEU A 31 12.78 -11.20 17.67
N VAL A 32 13.60 -12.09 17.12
CA VAL A 32 13.81 -12.17 15.66
C VAL A 32 12.50 -12.59 14.96
N ALA A 33 11.83 -13.62 15.48
CA ALA A 33 10.55 -14.08 14.96
C ALA A 33 9.47 -12.98 15.01
N GLN A 34 9.35 -12.25 16.11
CA GLN A 34 8.43 -11.13 16.26
C GLN A 34 8.72 -9.98 15.26
N ARG A 35 10.02 -9.67 15.05
CA ARG A 35 10.43 -8.67 14.06
C ARG A 35 10.11 -9.10 12.63
N ALA A 36 10.33 -10.37 12.29
CA ALA A 36 10.01 -10.94 10.99
C ALA A 36 8.49 -10.90 10.74
N GLU A 37 7.68 -11.33 11.71
CA GLU A 37 6.23 -11.30 11.65
C GLU A 37 5.70 -9.85 11.48
N LYS A 38 6.25 -8.89 12.24
CA LYS A 38 5.86 -7.48 12.10
C LYS A 38 6.21 -6.90 10.74
N ARG A 39 7.34 -7.32 10.13
CA ARG A 39 7.71 -6.93 8.76
C ARG A 39 6.74 -7.53 7.75
N ARG A 40 6.42 -8.82 7.87
CA ARG A 40 5.48 -9.52 7.02
C ARG A 40 4.09 -8.86 7.04
N ARG A 41 3.52 -8.61 8.22
CA ARG A 41 2.23 -7.91 8.36
C ARG A 41 2.24 -6.52 7.74
N ARG A 42 3.33 -5.78 7.87
CA ARG A 42 3.48 -4.48 7.20
C ARG A 42 3.50 -4.60 5.67
N GLN A 43 4.18 -5.60 5.13
CA GLN A 43 4.20 -5.85 3.69
C GLN A 43 2.81 -6.26 3.19
N GLU A 44 2.14 -7.19 3.84
CA GLU A 44 0.78 -7.62 3.53
C GLU A 44 -0.20 -6.42 3.54
N SER A 45 -0.14 -5.58 4.56
CA SER A 45 -0.97 -4.38 4.65
C SER A 45 -0.69 -3.38 3.51
N ARG A 46 0.58 -3.18 3.13
CA ARG A 46 0.96 -2.31 2.02
C ARG A 46 0.50 -2.87 0.67
N THR A 47 0.68 -4.16 0.44
CA THR A 47 0.20 -4.83 -0.78
C THR A 47 -1.32 -4.74 -0.90
N ALA A 48 -2.06 -4.97 0.19
CA ALA A 48 -3.51 -4.81 0.21
C ALA A 48 -3.93 -3.37 -0.12
N LEU A 49 -3.23 -2.37 0.41
CA LEU A 49 -3.51 -0.96 0.14
C LEU A 49 -3.24 -0.58 -1.33
N ILE A 50 -2.15 -1.07 -1.93
CA ILE A 50 -1.88 -0.90 -3.36
C ILE A 50 -3.02 -1.50 -4.21
N ALA A 51 -3.48 -2.69 -3.88
CA ALA A 51 -4.57 -3.34 -4.59
C ALA A 51 -5.89 -2.52 -4.50
N GLN A 52 -6.18 -1.94 -3.34
CA GLN A 52 -7.33 -1.05 -3.17
C GLN A 52 -7.20 0.21 -4.03
N TRP A 53 -6.05 0.89 -4.00
CA TRP A 53 -5.81 2.07 -4.84
C TRP A 53 -5.99 1.79 -6.33
N ARG A 54 -5.43 0.68 -6.82
CA ARG A 54 -5.59 0.26 -8.22
C ARG A 54 -7.04 -0.04 -8.58
N ASN A 55 -7.79 -0.62 -7.65
CA ASN A 55 -9.22 -0.87 -7.87
C ASN A 55 -10.01 0.44 -8.00
N ASP A 56 -9.77 1.40 -7.11
CA ASP A 56 -10.46 2.68 -7.12
C ASP A 56 -10.09 3.52 -8.35
N ILE A 57 -8.81 3.51 -8.75
CA ILE A 57 -8.36 4.15 -9.99
C ILE A 57 -9.07 3.55 -11.21
N ARG A 58 -9.25 2.22 -11.26
CA ARG A 58 -10.03 1.57 -12.31
C ARG A 58 -11.50 1.98 -12.30
N GLN A 59 -12.12 2.09 -11.13
CA GLN A 59 -13.49 2.58 -11.01
C GLN A 59 -13.62 4.02 -11.52
N LEU A 60 -12.69 4.88 -11.15
CA LEU A 60 -12.63 6.26 -11.64
C LEU A 60 -12.51 6.30 -13.18
N ARG A 61 -11.61 5.49 -13.75
CA ARG A 61 -11.44 5.38 -15.20
C ARG A 61 -12.70 4.90 -15.89
N ASN A 62 -13.36 3.88 -15.36
CA ASN A 62 -14.60 3.35 -15.92
C ASN A 62 -15.75 4.39 -15.86
N ALA A 63 -15.83 5.17 -14.79
CA ALA A 63 -16.81 6.24 -14.66
C ALA A 63 -16.61 7.31 -15.75
N GLU A 64 -15.36 7.74 -16.02
CA GLU A 64 -15.05 8.69 -17.10
C GLU A 64 -15.38 8.11 -18.49
N ILE A 65 -15.00 6.87 -18.76
CA ILE A 65 -15.29 6.20 -20.05
C ILE A 65 -16.80 6.10 -20.28
N ASN A 66 -17.55 5.68 -19.27
CA ASN A 66 -19.00 5.54 -19.37
C ASN A 66 -19.70 6.89 -19.61
N HIS A 67 -19.22 7.95 -18.97
CA HIS A 67 -19.75 9.30 -19.21
C HIS A 67 -19.48 9.76 -20.65
N LEU A 68 -18.26 9.60 -21.15
CA LEU A 68 -17.90 9.96 -22.51
C LEU A 68 -18.70 9.16 -23.54
N ALA A 69 -18.89 7.85 -23.32
CA ALA A 69 -19.67 6.98 -24.20
C ALA A 69 -21.15 7.45 -24.29
N ARG A 70 -21.76 7.82 -23.14
CA ARG A 70 -23.12 8.34 -23.12
C ARG A 70 -23.24 9.67 -23.88
N ASN A 71 -22.29 10.55 -23.73
CA ASN A 71 -22.28 11.84 -24.43
C ASN A 71 -22.12 11.66 -25.95
N GLU A 72 -21.30 10.71 -26.40
CA GLU A 72 -21.20 10.37 -27.81
C GLU A 72 -22.50 9.78 -28.35
N GLU A 73 -23.21 8.99 -27.61
CA GLU A 73 -24.50 8.43 -27.98
C GLU A 73 -25.57 9.52 -28.04
N ASN A 74 -25.67 10.39 -27.05
CA ASN A 74 -26.57 11.53 -27.01
C ASN A 74 -26.37 12.44 -28.24
N LYS A 75 -25.09 12.71 -28.59
CA LYS A 75 -24.73 13.49 -29.77
C LYS A 75 -25.23 12.85 -31.06
N LYS A 76 -25.13 11.52 -31.21
CA LYS A 76 -25.64 10.79 -32.39
C LYS A 76 -27.17 10.85 -32.47
N GLN A 77 -27.84 10.92 -31.32
CA GLN A 77 -29.30 10.99 -31.23
C GLN A 77 -29.85 12.45 -31.30
N GLY A 78 -28.97 13.45 -31.45
CA GLY A 78 -29.36 14.87 -31.44
C GLY A 78 -29.83 15.36 -30.07
N GLN A 79 -29.50 14.64 -29.02
CA GLN A 79 -29.81 15.02 -27.65
C GLN A 79 -28.72 15.92 -27.07
N PRO A 80 -29.04 16.77 -26.07
CA PRO A 80 -28.05 17.60 -25.43
C PRO A 80 -27.00 16.72 -24.72
N GLU A 81 -25.76 17.19 -24.72
CA GLU A 81 -24.69 16.53 -23.93
C GLU A 81 -25.11 16.49 -22.46
N GLU A 82 -24.90 15.34 -21.85
CA GLU A 82 -25.07 15.20 -20.41
C GLU A 82 -24.04 16.10 -19.69
N PRO A 83 -24.47 16.95 -18.76
CA PRO A 83 -23.53 17.79 -18.04
C PRO A 83 -22.44 16.93 -17.41
N ASP A 84 -21.23 17.44 -17.38
CA ASP A 84 -20.14 16.75 -16.68
C ASP A 84 -20.63 16.29 -15.31
N PRO A 85 -20.36 15.03 -14.91
CA PRO A 85 -20.79 14.55 -13.62
C PRO A 85 -20.32 15.54 -12.56
N PRO A 86 -21.16 15.80 -11.52
CA PRO A 86 -20.75 16.67 -10.44
C PRO A 86 -19.37 16.21 -10.01
N GLU A 87 -18.46 17.15 -9.98
CA GLU A 87 -17.01 16.95 -9.83
C GLU A 87 -16.72 15.86 -8.80
N VAL A 88 -16.52 14.62 -9.30
CA VAL A 88 -16.21 13.49 -8.41
C VAL A 88 -14.81 13.75 -7.91
N ASP A 89 -14.75 14.36 -6.72
CA ASP A 89 -13.49 14.52 -6.03
C ASP A 89 -12.94 13.13 -5.66
N PRO A 90 -11.89 12.64 -6.34
CA PRO A 90 -11.35 11.33 -6.07
C PRO A 90 -10.92 11.19 -4.60
N TRP A 91 -10.58 12.31 -3.96
CA TRP A 91 -10.17 12.36 -2.56
C TRP A 91 -11.33 12.28 -1.57
N GLN A 92 -12.56 12.60 -1.99
CA GLN A 92 -13.75 12.55 -1.16
C GLN A 92 -14.56 11.27 -1.38
N HIS A 93 -14.71 10.83 -2.60
CA HIS A 93 -15.55 9.68 -2.94
C HIS A 93 -14.88 8.33 -2.66
N TYR A 94 -13.55 8.26 -2.74
CA TYR A 94 -12.81 7.02 -2.58
C TYR A 94 -11.93 7.11 -1.33
N GLU A 95 -12.36 6.48 -0.23
CA GLU A 95 -11.60 6.48 1.03
C GLU A 95 -10.14 6.00 0.86
N PRO A 96 -9.84 4.93 0.10
CA PRO A 96 -8.47 4.54 -0.16
C PRO A 96 -7.66 5.60 -0.91
N LEU A 97 -8.26 6.32 -1.89
CA LEU A 97 -7.56 7.40 -2.60
C LEU A 97 -7.27 8.61 -1.70
N ARG A 98 -8.10 8.87 -0.69
CA ARG A 98 -7.80 9.88 0.34
C ARG A 98 -6.49 9.57 1.06
N ARG A 99 -6.25 8.30 1.38
CA ARG A 99 -4.97 7.86 1.97
C ARG A 99 -3.82 7.99 0.98
N LEU A 100 -4.04 7.64 -0.29
CA LEU A 100 -3.05 7.83 -1.34
C LEU A 100 -2.58 9.28 -1.43
N ARG A 101 -3.49 10.27 -1.30
CA ARG A 101 -3.15 11.70 -1.32
C ARG A 101 -2.02 12.07 -0.35
N HIS A 102 -1.98 11.45 0.85
CA HIS A 102 -0.94 11.70 1.84
C HIS A 102 0.41 11.05 1.50
N GLU A 103 0.40 10.06 0.61
CA GLU A 103 1.60 9.36 0.15
C GLU A 103 2.22 10.02 -1.08
N LEU A 104 1.43 10.82 -1.82
CA LEU A 104 1.81 11.49 -3.06
C LEU A 104 2.69 12.73 -2.79
N PRO A 105 3.62 13.04 -3.71
CA PRO A 105 4.30 14.33 -3.73
C PRO A 105 3.31 15.48 -3.97
N HIS A 106 3.57 16.64 -3.39
CA HIS A 106 2.70 17.83 -3.55
C HIS A 106 2.46 18.21 -5.01
N GLN A 107 3.46 18.01 -5.88
CA GLN A 107 3.33 18.27 -7.31
C GLN A 107 2.29 17.35 -7.98
N ALA A 108 2.26 16.06 -7.63
CA ALA A 108 1.29 15.13 -8.17
C ALA A 108 -0.13 15.47 -7.69
N VAL A 109 -0.31 15.81 -6.41
CA VAL A 109 -1.59 16.27 -5.86
C VAL A 109 -2.07 17.53 -6.58
N GLY A 110 -1.19 18.53 -6.74
CA GLY A 110 -1.51 19.77 -7.46
C GLY A 110 -1.92 19.51 -8.91
N ARG A 111 -1.26 18.58 -9.60
CA ARG A 111 -1.61 18.20 -10.96
C ARG A 111 -2.98 17.53 -11.06
N VAL A 112 -3.32 16.65 -10.13
CA VAL A 112 -4.67 16.05 -10.06
C VAL A 112 -5.71 17.13 -9.82
N ASP A 113 -5.48 18.05 -8.88
CA ASP A 113 -6.39 19.14 -8.55
C ASP A 113 -6.56 20.14 -9.74
N GLU A 114 -5.53 20.33 -10.56
CA GLU A 114 -5.58 21.11 -11.80
C GLU A 114 -6.44 20.40 -12.86
N LEU A 115 -6.15 19.11 -13.12
CA LEU A 115 -6.89 18.30 -14.08
C LEU A 115 -8.38 18.18 -13.73
N ARG A 116 -8.73 18.15 -12.46
CA ARG A 116 -10.13 18.13 -12.00
C ARG A 116 -10.93 19.35 -12.49
N ARG A 117 -10.30 20.50 -12.55
CA ARG A 117 -10.97 21.75 -13.02
C ARG A 117 -11.19 21.78 -14.52
N SER A 118 -10.56 20.87 -15.28
CA SER A 118 -10.76 20.71 -16.70
C SER A 118 -11.99 19.83 -16.97
N ARG A 119 -12.65 20.03 -18.13
CA ARG A 119 -13.75 19.16 -18.55
C ARG A 119 -13.28 17.72 -18.73
N VAL A 120 -14.16 16.74 -18.46
CA VAL A 120 -13.84 15.32 -18.62
C VAL A 120 -13.34 15.01 -20.04
N GLN A 121 -13.92 15.65 -21.05
CA GLN A 121 -13.49 15.48 -22.45
C GLN A 121 -12.05 15.92 -22.72
N ASP A 122 -11.59 16.96 -22.05
CA ASP A 122 -10.25 17.54 -22.26
C ASP A 122 -9.17 16.74 -21.53
N ARG A 123 -9.51 16.10 -20.41
CA ARG A 123 -8.56 15.37 -19.57
C ARG A 123 -8.50 13.85 -19.82
N ARG A 124 -9.47 13.25 -20.52
CA ARG A 124 -9.58 11.83 -20.96
C ARG A 124 -8.63 10.85 -20.29
N GLY A 125 -8.93 10.38 -19.09
CA GLY A 125 -8.14 9.37 -18.40
C GLY A 125 -6.82 9.87 -17.81
N GLN A 126 -6.47 11.15 -17.94
CA GLN A 126 -5.19 11.68 -17.44
C GLN A 126 -5.06 11.57 -15.92
N ILE A 127 -6.18 11.70 -15.17
CA ILE A 127 -6.16 11.54 -13.71
C ILE A 127 -5.89 10.08 -13.33
N PRO A 128 -6.63 9.08 -13.83
CA PRO A 128 -6.30 7.67 -13.59
C PRO A 128 -4.87 7.31 -13.97
N ASP A 129 -4.37 7.76 -15.13
CA ASP A 129 -3.03 7.48 -15.61
C ASP A 129 -1.95 8.05 -14.67
N LEU A 130 -2.12 9.30 -14.24
CA LEU A 130 -1.22 9.94 -13.28
C LEU A 130 -1.21 9.17 -11.94
N LEU A 131 -2.38 8.81 -11.43
CA LEU A 131 -2.49 8.07 -10.17
C LEU A 131 -1.86 6.68 -10.27
N GLU A 132 -2.03 5.97 -11.40
CA GLU A 132 -1.38 4.67 -11.62
C GLU A 132 0.15 4.77 -11.63
N GLN A 133 0.71 5.79 -12.29
CA GLN A 133 2.15 6.04 -12.30
C GLN A 133 2.69 6.29 -10.88
N GLU A 134 1.99 7.11 -10.11
CA GLU A 134 2.39 7.41 -8.74
C GLU A 134 2.27 6.18 -7.81
N VAL A 135 1.22 5.37 -7.96
CA VAL A 135 1.07 4.11 -7.22
C VAL A 135 2.21 3.16 -7.54
N LEU A 136 2.59 3.03 -8.82
CA LEU A 136 3.73 2.24 -9.24
C LEU A 136 5.05 2.77 -8.65
N HIS A 137 5.23 4.08 -8.61
CA HIS A 137 6.38 4.71 -7.98
C HIS A 137 6.46 4.41 -6.47
N ILE A 138 5.35 4.51 -5.75
CA ILE A 138 5.27 4.18 -4.32
C ILE A 138 5.61 2.70 -4.10
N GLU A 139 5.02 1.81 -4.88
CA GLU A 139 5.24 0.37 -4.79
C GLU A 139 6.72 0.01 -4.98
N THR A 140 7.32 0.47 -6.07
CA THR A 140 8.67 0.07 -6.48
C THR A 140 9.78 0.84 -5.77
N LYS A 141 9.65 2.13 -5.63
CA LYS A 141 10.73 3.01 -5.12
C LYS A 141 10.61 3.30 -3.63
N LYS A 142 9.41 3.66 -3.17
CA LYS A 142 9.21 4.05 -1.77
C LYS A 142 9.07 2.84 -0.84
N TRP A 143 8.27 1.84 -1.23
CA TRP A 143 7.99 0.67 -0.38
C TRP A 143 8.79 -0.56 -0.75
N LYS A 144 9.40 -0.59 -1.93
CA LYS A 144 10.25 -1.69 -2.45
C LYS A 144 9.54 -3.04 -2.30
N LEU A 145 8.26 -3.08 -2.67
CA LEU A 145 7.50 -4.32 -2.66
C LEU A 145 7.98 -5.23 -3.81
N PRO A 146 7.96 -6.55 -3.62
CA PRO A 146 8.22 -7.48 -4.73
C PRO A 146 7.15 -7.26 -5.80
N GLU A 147 7.55 -7.37 -7.07
CA GLU A 147 6.62 -7.28 -8.20
C GLU A 147 5.50 -8.29 -8.01
N SER A 148 4.25 -7.80 -7.99
CA SER A 148 3.10 -8.70 -7.96
C SER A 148 3.07 -9.48 -9.26
N PRO A 149 3.03 -10.82 -9.24
CA PRO A 149 2.82 -11.59 -10.47
C PRO A 149 1.48 -11.15 -11.07
N VAL A 150 1.53 -10.74 -12.34
CA VAL A 150 0.37 -10.33 -13.14
C VAL A 150 -0.49 -11.55 -13.47
#